data_e2035a861eb31172b481874f31d03cb3
#
_entry.id   e2035a861eb31172b481874f31d03cb3
#
_cell.length_a   1.000
_cell.length_b   1.000
_cell.length_c   1.000
_cell.angle_alpha   90.00
_cell.angle_beta   90.00
_cell.angle_gamma   90.00
#
_symmetry.space_group_name_H-M   'P 1'
#
loop_
_entity.id
_entity.type
_entity.pdbx_description
1 polymer ?
#
loop_
_entity_poly.entity_id
_entity_poly.type
_entity_poly.pdbx_seq_one_letter_code
_entity_poly.pdbx_strand_id
1 'polypeptide(L)'
;MSKKNKANKKATPIKMVSPIKSPLIRPQETPLEQTISLCLVMIVKDEEDTIKRCLTAVAPYIKYWVIVDTGSGDKTIEVINETMKALDIPGELHERPWVNFEVNRTESLNLAKDKCDYRWIIDADDTFYADTPGVNPFAGLDA
;
A
#
# COMPACT_ATOMS: atom_id res chain seq x y z
N MET A 1 -23.21 6.96 -42.31
CA MET A 1 -23.05 6.91 -41.82
C MET A 1 -22.70 7.13 -41.06
N SER A 2 -22.55 7.26 -41.01
CA SER A 2 -22.26 7.23 -40.16
C SER A 2 -21.79 7.56 -39.39
N LYS A 3 -21.62 7.54 -39.50
CA LYS A 3 -21.22 7.58 -38.72
C LYS A 3 -20.88 8.00 -37.83
N LYS A 4 -20.84 8.07 -37.96
CA LYS A 4 -20.61 8.24 -37.10
C LYS A 4 -20.17 8.48 -36.18
N ASN A 5 -20.17 8.56 -36.35
CA ASN A 5 -19.89 8.56 -35.39
C ASN A 5 -19.32 8.80 -34.66
N LYS A 6 -19.18 8.91 -34.78
CA LYS A 6 -18.66 8.97 -34.06
C LYS A 6 -18.24 9.40 -33.28
N ALA A 7 -18.36 9.67 -33.58
CA ALA A 7 -18.09 9.97 -32.75
C ALA A 7 -17.74 10.34 -32.00
N ASN A 8 -17.47 10.27 -32.26
CA ASN A 8 -17.21 10.35 -31.42
C ASN A 8 -16.77 10.52 -30.73
N LYS A 9 -16.56 10.56 -30.84
CA LYS A 9 -16.20 10.58 -30.14
C LYS A 9 -15.74 10.88 -29.49
N LYS A 10 -15.43 11.03 -29.52
CA LYS A 10 -15.01 11.25 -28.85
C LYS A 10 -14.85 11.66 -28.17
N ALA A 11 -14.66 11.79 -28.35
CA ALA A 11 -14.52 12.05 -27.54
C ALA A 11 -14.14 12.45 -26.87
N THR A 12 -13.81 12.35 -26.88
CA THR A 12 -13.49 12.51 -26.16
C THR A 12 -13.23 12.94 -25.47
N PRO A 13 -13.19 13.01 -25.50
CA PRO A 13 -12.84 13.30 -24.70
C PRO A 13 -12.68 13.64 -23.96
N ILE A 14 -12.27 13.45 -23.80
CA ILE A 14 -12.09 13.51 -23.03
C ILE A 14 -11.56 13.76 -22.48
N LYS A 15 -11.16 13.85 -22.43
CA LYS A 15 -10.58 13.97 -21.98
C LYS A 15 -10.40 14.49 -21.41
N MET A 16 -10.13 14.66 -21.42
CA MET A 16 -9.87 15.03 -20.89
C MET A 16 -9.86 15.59 -20.35
N VAL A 17 -9.68 15.75 -20.29
CA VAL A 17 -9.61 16.17 -19.70
C VAL A 17 -9.40 16.63 -19.19
N SER A 18 -9.10 16.78 -19.17
CA SER A 18 -8.75 17.11 -18.58
C SER A 18 -8.53 17.62 -18.09
N PRO A 19 -8.43 17.89 -18.08
CA PRO A 19 -7.97 18.39 -17.46
C PRO A 19 -8.05 18.96 -16.97
N ILE A 20 -7.80 19.12 -16.62
CA ILE A 20 -7.73 19.60 -16.23
C ILE A 20 -7.88 19.96 -15.60
N LYS A 21 -7.74 20.10 -15.34
CA LYS A 21 -7.67 20.32 -14.75
C LYS A 21 -7.39 20.40 -14.12
N SER A 22 -7.50 20.54 -13.79
CA SER A 22 -7.19 20.53 -13.11
C SER A 22 -6.00 20.67 -12.61
N PRO A 23 -5.51 20.94 -12.88
CA PRO A 23 -4.14 21.07 -12.60
C PRO A 23 -3.83 21.90 -11.44
N LEU A 24 -4.45 22.96 -11.28
CA LEU A 24 -4.16 23.78 -10.19
C LEU A 24 -4.45 23.14 -8.92
N ILE A 25 -5.27 22.21 -8.92
CA ILE A 25 -5.55 21.55 -7.75
C ILE A 25 -4.45 20.76 -7.29
N ARG A 26 -3.71 20.25 -8.19
CA ARG A 26 -2.66 19.41 -7.87
C ARG A 26 -1.67 20.02 -7.00
N PRO A 27 -1.41 21.26 -7.11
CA PRO A 27 -0.38 21.86 -6.30
C PRO A 27 -0.59 21.68 -4.86
N GLN A 28 -1.76 21.71 -4.40
CA GLN A 28 -1.91 21.58 -3.02
C GLN A 28 -1.74 20.19 -2.58
N GLU A 29 -1.91 19.28 -3.45
CA GLU A 29 -1.67 17.94 -3.06
C GLU A 29 -0.25 17.71 -2.81
N THR A 30 0.59 18.44 -3.50
CA THR A 30 1.99 18.28 -3.30
C THR A 30 2.40 18.46 -1.88
N PRO A 31 1.96 19.48 -1.21
CA PRO A 31 2.34 19.65 0.17
C PRO A 31 1.81 18.54 1.02
N LEU A 32 0.75 17.93 0.61
CA LEU A 32 0.22 16.84 1.37
C LEU A 32 1.00 15.59 1.15
N GLU A 33 1.84 15.59 0.13
CA GLU A 33 2.68 14.46 -0.03
C GLU A 33 3.53 14.33 1.17
N GLN A 34 3.60 13.16 1.62
CA GLN A 34 4.37 12.82 2.75
C GLN A 34 5.82 12.98 2.45
N THR A 35 6.51 13.83 3.21
CA THR A 35 7.94 14.00 3.03
C THR A 35 8.69 12.85 3.67
N ILE A 36 8.05 12.10 4.55
CA ILE A 36 8.66 10.92 5.16
C ILE A 36 8.16 9.68 4.46
N SER A 37 8.86 8.60 4.64
CA SER A 37 8.48 7.32 4.07
C SER A 37 8.17 6.31 5.16
N LEU A 38 7.13 5.52 4.94
CA LEU A 38 6.72 4.47 5.86
C LEU A 38 6.95 3.11 5.25
N CYS A 39 7.56 2.21 6.01
CA CYS A 39 7.71 0.82 5.63
C CYS A 39 6.73 -0.01 6.45
N LEU A 40 5.85 -0.73 5.76
CA LEU A 40 4.95 -1.66 6.43
C LEU A 40 5.77 -2.85 6.91
N VAL A 41 5.60 -3.26 8.15
CA VAL A 41 6.27 -4.43 8.70
C VAL A 41 5.23 -5.34 9.31
N MET A 42 5.22 -6.59 8.87
CA MET A 42 4.17 -7.52 9.27
C MET A 42 4.75 -8.93 9.39
N ILE A 43 4.24 -9.71 10.36
CA ILE A 43 4.46 -11.15 10.37
C ILE A 43 3.10 -11.79 10.18
N VAL A 44 3.04 -12.84 9.34
CA VAL A 44 1.75 -13.43 8.98
C VAL A 44 1.80 -14.94 9.04
N LYS A 45 0.63 -15.53 9.23
CA LYS A 45 0.44 -16.97 9.08
C LYS A 45 -1.04 -17.23 8.87
N ASP A 46 -1.37 -17.86 7.72
CA ASP A 46 -2.73 -18.30 7.40
C ASP A 46 -3.76 -17.16 7.46
N GLU A 47 -3.48 -16.09 6.70
CA GLU A 47 -4.31 -14.88 6.67
C GLU A 47 -4.89 -14.61 5.29
N GLU A 48 -5.14 -15.65 4.47
CA GLU A 48 -5.56 -15.43 3.08
C GLU A 48 -6.87 -14.65 2.98
N ASP A 49 -7.73 -14.75 3.99
CA ASP A 49 -9.04 -14.08 3.95
C ASP A 49 -8.98 -12.60 4.35
N THR A 50 -7.96 -12.19 5.09
CA THR A 50 -7.90 -10.84 5.67
C THR A 50 -6.81 -9.96 5.10
N ILE A 51 -5.70 -10.59 4.67
CA ILE A 51 -4.49 -9.84 4.31
C ILE A 51 -4.71 -8.84 3.16
N LYS A 52 -5.52 -9.21 2.16
CA LYS A 52 -5.73 -8.32 1.03
C LYS A 52 -6.42 -7.04 1.45
N ARG A 53 -7.41 -7.14 2.33
CA ARG A 53 -8.13 -5.98 2.84
C ARG A 53 -7.17 -5.05 3.58
N CYS A 54 -6.34 -5.62 4.44
CA CYS A 54 -5.38 -4.84 5.21
C CYS A 54 -4.38 -4.14 4.31
N LEU A 55 -3.77 -4.87 3.37
CA LEU A 55 -2.77 -4.30 2.47
C LEU A 55 -3.37 -3.18 1.62
N THR A 56 -4.59 -3.37 1.14
CA THR A 56 -5.26 -2.36 0.33
C THR A 56 -5.51 -1.09 1.15
N ALA A 57 -5.87 -1.25 2.41
CA ALA A 57 -6.17 -0.10 3.26
C ALA A 57 -4.94 0.73 3.59
N VAL A 58 -3.78 0.10 3.78
CA VAL A 58 -2.55 0.81 4.16
C VAL A 58 -1.76 1.29 2.94
N ALA A 59 -2.07 0.76 1.77
CA ALA A 59 -1.30 1.03 0.55
C ALA A 59 -1.04 2.51 0.26
N PRO A 60 -2.03 3.42 0.42
CA PRO A 60 -1.80 4.83 0.09
C PRO A 60 -0.73 5.49 0.95
N TYR A 61 -0.37 4.90 2.07
CA TYR A 61 0.49 5.55 3.06
C TYR A 61 1.90 4.98 3.10
N ILE A 62 2.16 3.83 2.45
CA ILE A 62 3.47 3.18 2.56
C ILE A 62 4.26 3.33 1.28
N LYS A 63 5.58 3.32 1.43
CA LYS A 63 6.50 3.38 0.28
C LYS A 63 7.21 2.05 0.07
N TYR A 64 7.21 1.20 1.07
CA TYR A 64 7.88 -0.09 1.01
C TYR A 64 7.19 -1.04 1.99
N TRP A 65 7.37 -2.33 1.81
CA TRP A 65 6.78 -3.31 2.73
C TRP A 65 7.73 -4.47 2.95
N VAL A 66 7.74 -4.99 4.18
CA VAL A 66 8.47 -6.19 4.54
C VAL A 66 7.51 -7.08 5.30
N ILE A 67 7.22 -8.23 4.74
CA ILE A 67 6.30 -9.19 5.35
C ILE A 67 7.04 -10.49 5.55
N VAL A 68 6.95 -11.05 6.74
CA VAL A 68 7.57 -12.33 7.07
C VAL A 68 6.46 -13.34 7.27
N ASP A 69 6.44 -14.35 6.42
CA ASP A 69 5.48 -15.45 6.53
C ASP A 69 6.10 -16.54 7.41
N THR A 70 5.37 -16.95 8.44
CA THR A 70 5.91 -17.89 9.41
C THR A 70 5.35 -19.30 9.22
N GLY A 71 5.03 -19.63 7.98
CA GLY A 71 4.64 -21.00 7.65
C GLY A 71 3.17 -21.14 7.31
N SER A 72 2.64 -20.25 6.45
CA SER A 72 1.26 -20.36 6.01
C SER A 72 1.04 -21.64 5.22
N GLY A 73 -0.07 -22.29 5.47
CA GLY A 73 -0.48 -23.47 4.72
C GLY A 73 -1.56 -23.17 3.70
N ASP A 74 -2.05 -21.94 3.69
CA ASP A 74 -3.10 -21.48 2.79
C ASP A 74 -2.49 -20.61 1.68
N LYS A 75 -3.28 -19.77 1.05
CA LYS A 75 -2.81 -18.94 -0.06
C LYS A 75 -2.33 -17.57 0.35
N THR A 76 -1.97 -17.39 1.61
CA THR A 76 -1.52 -16.09 2.12
C THR A 76 -0.39 -15.51 1.27
N ILE A 77 0.63 -16.32 0.96
CA ILE A 77 1.79 -15.84 0.19
C ILE A 77 1.37 -15.39 -1.20
N GLU A 78 0.49 -16.16 -1.87
CA GLU A 78 0.02 -15.80 -3.19
C GLU A 78 -0.75 -14.49 -3.16
N VAL A 79 -1.65 -14.36 -2.17
CA VAL A 79 -2.48 -13.16 -2.04
C VAL A 79 -1.61 -11.92 -1.81
N ILE A 80 -0.57 -12.04 -0.98
CA ILE A 80 0.35 -10.93 -0.74
C ILE A 80 1.02 -10.51 -2.04
N ASN A 81 1.60 -11.48 -2.74
CA ASN A 81 2.35 -11.16 -3.97
C ASN A 81 1.45 -10.53 -5.02
N GLU A 82 0.26 -11.08 -5.22
CA GLU A 82 -0.65 -10.54 -6.21
C GLU A 82 -1.15 -9.15 -5.83
N THR A 83 -1.47 -8.96 -4.56
CA THR A 83 -1.99 -7.68 -4.09
C THR A 83 -0.94 -6.58 -4.21
N MET A 84 0.27 -6.85 -3.73
CA MET A 84 1.31 -5.82 -3.73
C MET A 84 1.80 -5.52 -5.15
N LYS A 85 1.76 -6.52 -6.03
CA LYS A 85 2.08 -6.29 -7.43
C LYS A 85 1.02 -5.39 -8.07
N ALA A 86 -0.24 -5.66 -7.80
CA ALA A 86 -1.33 -4.85 -8.35
C ALA A 86 -1.29 -3.43 -7.82
N LEU A 87 -0.87 -3.24 -6.58
CA LEU A 87 -0.75 -1.92 -5.96
C LEU A 87 0.54 -1.21 -6.37
N ASP A 88 1.45 -1.93 -7.01
CA ASP A 88 2.72 -1.38 -7.53
C ASP A 88 3.56 -0.74 -6.43
N ILE A 89 3.67 -1.42 -5.29
CA ILE A 89 4.48 -0.94 -4.18
C ILE A 89 5.64 -1.91 -3.99
N PRO A 90 6.88 -1.44 -3.98
CA PRO A 90 8.04 -2.32 -3.82
C PRO A 90 8.14 -2.85 -2.39
N GLY A 91 8.66 -4.05 -2.27
CA GLY A 91 8.82 -4.66 -0.96
C GLY A 91 9.38 -6.07 -1.05
N GLU A 92 9.36 -6.76 0.07
CA GLU A 92 9.97 -8.08 0.21
C GLU A 92 9.09 -9.01 1.03
N LEU A 93 8.99 -10.24 0.58
CA LEU A 93 8.34 -11.30 1.35
C LEU A 93 9.41 -12.30 1.75
N HIS A 94 9.47 -12.61 3.03
CA HIS A 94 10.43 -13.59 3.56
C HIS A 94 9.68 -14.72 4.23
N GLU A 95 10.14 -15.94 4.00
CA GLU A 95 9.58 -17.10 4.68
C GLU A 95 10.54 -17.52 5.77
N ARG A 96 10.04 -17.59 6.99
CA ARG A 96 10.82 -17.94 8.15
C ARG A 96 10.04 -18.89 9.03
N PRO A 97 10.72 -19.86 9.67
CA PRO A 97 9.99 -20.72 10.60
C PRO A 97 9.53 -19.91 11.80
N TRP A 98 8.39 -20.30 12.34
CA TRP A 98 7.93 -19.71 13.58
C TRP A 98 8.82 -20.17 14.73
N VAL A 99 9.34 -19.23 15.49
CA VAL A 99 10.10 -19.50 16.71
C VAL A 99 9.29 -19.02 17.91
N ASN A 100 9.11 -17.72 17.99
CA ASN A 100 8.22 -17.10 18.95
C ASN A 100 8.03 -15.65 18.51
N PHE A 101 7.13 -14.96 19.20
CA PHE A 101 6.77 -13.61 18.80
C PHE A 101 7.95 -12.66 18.80
N GLU A 102 8.78 -12.76 19.85
CA GLU A 102 9.92 -11.86 19.99
C GLU A 102 10.91 -12.04 18.85
N VAL A 103 11.28 -13.28 18.59
CA VAL A 103 12.29 -13.56 17.55
C VAL A 103 11.79 -13.15 16.19
N ASN A 104 10.56 -13.59 15.84
CA ASN A 104 10.05 -13.30 14.50
C ASN A 104 9.77 -11.81 14.30
N ARG A 105 9.29 -11.10 15.34
CA ARG A 105 9.08 -9.66 15.23
C ARG A 105 10.39 -8.92 15.13
N THR A 106 11.39 -9.31 15.92
CA THR A 106 12.70 -8.68 15.87
C THR A 106 13.32 -8.85 14.49
N GLU A 107 13.21 -10.05 13.93
CA GLU A 107 13.75 -10.29 12.61
C GLU A 107 13.05 -9.43 11.56
N SER A 108 11.72 -9.34 11.60
CA SER A 108 10.98 -8.55 10.63
C SER A 108 11.38 -7.08 10.70
N LEU A 109 11.59 -6.57 11.91
CA LEU A 109 12.01 -5.18 12.09
C LEU A 109 13.44 -4.96 11.56
N ASN A 110 14.32 -5.96 11.74
CA ASN A 110 15.69 -5.85 11.23
C ASN A 110 15.71 -5.90 9.71
N LEU A 111 14.87 -6.72 9.09
CA LEU A 111 14.78 -6.77 7.65
C LEU A 111 14.29 -5.44 7.07
N ALA A 112 13.47 -4.73 7.83
CA ALA A 112 12.94 -3.44 7.40
C ALA A 112 13.85 -2.26 7.75
N LYS A 113 14.99 -2.53 8.39
CA LYS A 113 15.88 -1.48 8.79
C LYS A 113 16.42 -0.77 7.55
N ASP A 114 16.45 0.53 7.62
CA ASP A 114 17.00 1.40 6.56
C ASP A 114 16.22 1.36 5.25
N LYS A 115 15.01 0.78 5.25
CA LYS A 115 14.17 0.81 4.04
C LYS A 115 13.41 2.12 3.92
N CYS A 116 12.98 2.67 5.05
CA CYS A 116 12.21 3.91 5.09
C CYS A 116 12.53 4.64 6.38
N ASP A 117 11.97 5.84 6.52
CA ASP A 117 12.18 6.64 7.72
C ASP A 117 11.52 6.02 8.95
N TYR A 118 10.34 5.43 8.76
CA TYR A 118 9.60 4.80 9.86
C TYR A 118 9.16 3.40 9.47
N ARG A 119 9.03 2.57 10.47
CA ARG A 119 8.49 1.22 10.31
C ARG A 119 7.12 1.18 10.97
N TRP A 120 6.11 0.85 10.19
CA TRP A 120 4.73 0.79 10.65
C TRP A 120 4.35 -0.67 10.83
N ILE A 121 4.16 -1.06 12.08
CA ILE A 121 3.81 -2.44 12.41
C ILE A 121 2.30 -2.55 12.46
N ILE A 122 1.76 -3.52 11.75
CA ILE A 122 0.33 -3.77 11.74
C ILE A 122 0.14 -5.26 11.46
N ASP A 123 -0.90 -5.84 12.03
CA ASP A 123 -1.19 -7.26 11.82
C ASP A 123 -2.20 -7.43 10.68
N ALA A 124 -2.19 -8.62 10.06
CA ALA A 124 -2.96 -8.84 8.84
C ALA A 124 -4.46 -8.78 9.05
N ASP A 125 -4.92 -9.08 10.25
CA ASP A 125 -6.34 -9.04 10.57
C ASP A 125 -6.78 -7.68 11.10
N ASP A 126 -5.86 -6.73 11.26
CA ASP A 126 -6.21 -5.39 11.70
C ASP A 126 -6.99 -4.65 10.62
N THR A 127 -7.77 -3.68 11.06
CA THR A 127 -8.49 -2.80 10.17
C THR A 127 -8.01 -1.38 10.38
N PHE A 128 -7.62 -0.74 9.30
CA PHE A 128 -7.11 0.62 9.36
C PHE A 128 -8.09 1.57 8.70
N TYR A 129 -8.40 2.66 9.40
CA TYR A 129 -9.23 3.73 8.86
C TYR A 129 -8.57 5.06 9.16
N ALA A 130 -8.57 5.95 8.19
CA ALA A 130 -8.22 7.34 8.43
C ALA A 130 -9.51 8.04 8.87
N ASP A 131 -9.44 8.76 9.98
CA ASP A 131 -10.61 9.42 10.54
C ASP A 131 -11.23 10.42 9.57
N THR A 132 -10.39 11.09 8.81
CA THR A 132 -10.86 12.12 7.88
C THR A 132 -10.45 11.74 6.47
N PRO A 133 -11.40 11.48 5.60
CA PRO A 133 -11.06 11.11 4.22
C PRO A 133 -10.25 12.21 3.55
N GLY A 134 -9.23 11.81 2.84
CA GLY A 134 -8.38 12.74 2.12
C GLY A 134 -7.30 13.40 2.94
N VAL A 135 -7.25 13.12 4.24
CA VAL A 135 -6.20 13.66 5.09
C VAL A 135 -5.22 12.54 5.43
N ASN A 136 -3.95 12.80 5.22
CA ASN A 136 -2.92 11.82 5.56
C ASN A 136 -2.71 11.82 7.08
N PRO A 137 -3.04 10.72 7.76
CA PRO A 137 -2.92 10.67 9.22
C PRO A 137 -1.48 10.72 9.71
N PHE A 138 -0.52 10.57 8.81
CA PHE A 138 0.90 10.61 9.16
C PHE A 138 1.55 11.93 8.81
N ALA A 139 0.76 12.94 8.43
CA ALA A 139 1.33 14.21 7.98
C ALA A 139 2.11 14.95 9.06
N GLY A 140 1.88 14.61 10.33
CA GLY A 140 2.58 15.27 11.41
C GLY A 140 3.90 14.64 11.81
N LEU A 141 4.31 13.56 11.14
CA LEU A 141 5.57 12.93 11.46
C LEU A 141 6.72 13.65 10.76
N ASP A 142 7.85 13.72 11.43
CA ASP A 142 9.06 14.32 10.88
C ASP A 142 10.08 13.23 10.62
N ALA A 143 10.82 13.41 9.56
CA ALA A 143 11.86 12.44 9.21
C ALA A 143 13.07 12.56 10.11
#